data_c71d248174dc1442ea03f1f012ecf96c
#
_entry.id   c71d248174dc1442ea03f1f012ecf96c
#
_cell.length_a   1.000
_cell.length_b   1.000
_cell.length_c   1.000
_cell.angle_alpha   90.00
_cell.angle_beta   90.00
_cell.angle_gamma   90.00
#
_symmetry.space_group_name_H-M   'P 1'
#
loop_
_entity.id
_entity.type
_entity.pdbx_description
1 polymer ?
#
loop_
_entity_poly.entity_id
_entity_poly.type
_entity_poly.pdbx_seq_one_letter_code
_entity_poly.pdbx_strand_id
1 'polypeptide(L)'
;KVTPTSTNDSSTGLQGQAQSGKPTFTAGDPAVPLDDSKPMTFEDGQPTKTVQGVGVYTINPDGSITFTPEKQYVGTPAPVTVKRVDVNGTEVTATYTPTVTKVTPTSTNATSEGLQGQPQKGKPTFTEGDPLVPLDDAKPMTFEDGSSTKKVPNVGTYVIESDGTITFTPEKQYVGTPAPVTVKRVDKNGTEVTAKYTPTVTKVTPTSTDATSNGVQGQPQKGTPTFTEGDPLVPLDDTKPMTFEDGSSTKKVPNVGTYVIESDGSITFTPDKQYVGTPDPVVVKRVDKNGTEVTAKYTPTVTKVTPTSTNATSEGLQGQPQTGTPVFTPGDKAVPIDLDSPMTFEDGQPTKTVQGVGVYTINPDGTITFTPEKQYVGTPAPVVVKRVDKNGTEVTAQYTPTVTKVTPTSTNAESTGVQGQPQKGKPTFTEGDPLVPLDDTKPVTFEDGSSTKK
;
A
#
# COMPACT_ATOMS: atom_id res chain seq x y z
N LYS A 1 -15.11 -19.29 -104.06
CA LYS A 1 -14.10 -19.18 -103.03
C LYS A 1 -14.63 -19.92 -101.74
N VAL A 2 -13.87 -20.91 -101.29
CA VAL A 2 -14.18 -21.57 -99.97
C VAL A 2 -13.54 -20.75 -98.91
N THR A 3 -14.30 -20.45 -97.84
CA THR A 3 -13.82 -19.69 -96.72
C THR A 3 -14.19 -20.42 -95.41
N PRO A 4 -13.18 -20.87 -94.64
CA PRO A 4 -13.46 -21.46 -93.30
C PRO A 4 -14.05 -20.43 -92.40
N THR A 5 -14.80 -20.88 -91.36
CA THR A 5 -15.47 -20.02 -90.35
C THR A 5 -14.93 -20.38 -88.94
N SER A 6 -15.18 -19.47 -88.05
CA SER A 6 -14.75 -19.66 -86.64
C SER A 6 -15.79 -19.12 -85.68
N THR A 7 -15.68 -19.59 -84.42
CA THR A 7 -16.45 -19.07 -83.31
C THR A 7 -15.48 -18.67 -82.17
N ASN A 8 -15.63 -17.44 -81.72
CA ASN A 8 -14.90 -16.92 -80.56
C ASN A 8 -15.33 -17.64 -79.30
N ASP A 9 -14.45 -17.63 -78.26
CA ASP A 9 -14.80 -18.14 -76.97
C ASP A 9 -14.35 -17.18 -75.84
N SER A 10 -14.95 -17.34 -74.68
CA SER A 10 -14.63 -16.59 -73.48
C SER A 10 -14.71 -17.51 -72.24
N SER A 11 -14.06 -17.11 -71.19
CA SER A 11 -14.14 -17.80 -69.90
C SER A 11 -14.13 -16.81 -68.74
N THR A 12 -14.57 -17.27 -67.57
CA THR A 12 -14.51 -16.49 -66.33
C THR A 12 -13.87 -17.38 -65.27
N GLY A 13 -12.86 -16.87 -64.60
CA GLY A 13 -12.15 -17.58 -63.52
C GLY A 13 -11.71 -16.67 -62.40
N LEU A 14 -11.14 -17.28 -61.35
CA LEU A 14 -10.70 -16.54 -60.19
C LEU A 14 -9.30 -16.00 -60.34
N GLN A 15 -9.01 -14.90 -59.68
CA GLN A 15 -7.68 -14.29 -59.60
C GLN A 15 -6.64 -15.34 -59.21
N GLY A 16 -5.53 -15.42 -59.99
CA GLY A 16 -4.43 -16.37 -59.77
C GLY A 16 -4.74 -17.81 -60.13
N GLN A 17 -5.94 -18.13 -60.60
CA GLN A 17 -6.31 -19.49 -61.04
C GLN A 17 -6.34 -19.59 -62.55
N ALA A 18 -5.82 -20.70 -63.07
CA ALA A 18 -5.86 -20.99 -64.52
C ALA A 18 -7.32 -21.23 -64.92
N GLN A 19 -7.65 -20.80 -66.18
CA GLN A 19 -8.94 -21.01 -66.81
C GLN A 19 -8.72 -21.35 -68.28
N SER A 20 -9.71 -21.92 -68.93
CA SER A 20 -9.57 -22.31 -70.33
C SER A 20 -10.82 -21.97 -71.17
N GLY A 21 -10.59 -21.76 -72.46
CA GLY A 21 -11.64 -21.60 -73.46
C GLY A 21 -11.24 -22.32 -74.72
N LYS A 22 -12.21 -22.57 -75.59
CA LYS A 22 -11.99 -23.34 -76.83
C LYS A 22 -12.67 -22.68 -78.03
N PRO A 23 -12.01 -21.69 -78.67
CA PRO A 23 -12.48 -21.20 -79.97
C PRO A 23 -12.55 -22.36 -80.94
N THR A 24 -13.55 -22.35 -81.81
CA THR A 24 -13.74 -23.42 -82.80
C THR A 24 -13.54 -22.93 -84.22
N PHE A 25 -13.16 -23.86 -85.07
CA PHE A 25 -12.94 -23.59 -86.51
C PHE A 25 -13.64 -24.69 -87.29
N THR A 26 -14.31 -24.27 -88.37
CA THR A 26 -15.06 -25.16 -89.24
C THR A 26 -14.63 -24.94 -90.71
N ALA A 27 -14.38 -26.03 -91.38
CA ALA A 27 -14.08 -25.99 -92.87
C ALA A 27 -15.21 -25.28 -93.61
N GLY A 28 -14.87 -24.48 -94.62
CA GLY A 28 -15.84 -23.82 -95.47
C GLY A 28 -16.56 -24.77 -96.40
N ASP A 29 -15.92 -25.90 -96.75
CA ASP A 29 -16.49 -26.98 -97.53
C ASP A 29 -15.79 -28.29 -97.04
N PRO A 30 -16.50 -29.43 -96.90
CA PRO A 30 -15.91 -30.73 -96.53
C PRO A 30 -14.79 -31.20 -97.41
N ALA A 31 -14.79 -30.78 -98.69
CA ALA A 31 -13.76 -31.12 -99.68
C ALA A 31 -12.49 -30.24 -99.49
N VAL A 32 -12.52 -29.20 -98.72
CA VAL A 32 -11.45 -28.28 -98.33
C VAL A 32 -11.36 -28.20 -96.82
N PRO A 33 -10.91 -29.27 -96.16
CA PRO A 33 -10.80 -29.37 -94.67
C PRO A 33 -9.75 -28.39 -94.16
N LEU A 34 -9.78 -28.15 -92.89
CA LEU A 34 -8.68 -27.49 -92.16
C LEU A 34 -7.41 -28.32 -92.30
N ASP A 35 -6.26 -27.69 -92.41
CA ASP A 35 -4.94 -28.37 -92.53
C ASP A 35 -4.45 -28.83 -91.15
N ASP A 36 -4.65 -30.09 -90.84
CA ASP A 36 -4.26 -30.64 -89.50
C ASP A 36 -2.72 -30.80 -89.36
N SER A 37 -1.99 -30.62 -90.46
CA SER A 37 -0.51 -30.54 -90.40
C SER A 37 -0.04 -29.15 -89.88
N LYS A 38 -0.90 -28.22 -89.87
CA LYS A 38 -0.73 -26.82 -89.34
C LYS A 38 -1.67 -26.56 -88.19
N PRO A 39 -1.26 -26.95 -86.97
CA PRO A 39 -2.09 -26.77 -85.77
C PRO A 39 -2.39 -25.30 -85.53
N MET A 40 -3.40 -24.99 -84.69
CA MET A 40 -3.73 -23.65 -84.27
C MET A 40 -2.53 -22.95 -83.63
N THR A 41 -2.30 -21.71 -83.97
CA THR A 41 -1.26 -20.84 -83.38
C THR A 41 -1.83 -19.46 -83.04
N PHE A 42 -1.12 -18.71 -82.20
CA PHE A 42 -1.37 -17.28 -82.03
C PHE A 42 -0.90 -16.54 -83.30
N GLU A 43 -1.19 -15.24 -83.40
CA GLU A 43 -0.86 -14.43 -84.57
C GLU A 43 0.62 -14.50 -84.97
N ASP A 44 1.52 -14.61 -84.00
CA ASP A 44 2.96 -14.70 -84.17
C ASP A 44 3.46 -16.11 -84.60
N GLY A 45 2.53 -17.05 -84.77
CA GLY A 45 2.86 -18.44 -85.17
C GLY A 45 3.28 -19.33 -84.00
N GLN A 46 3.23 -18.85 -82.74
CA GLN A 46 3.66 -19.57 -81.56
C GLN A 46 2.47 -20.25 -80.84
N PRO A 47 2.69 -21.36 -80.12
CA PRO A 47 1.66 -22.01 -79.32
C PRO A 47 1.47 -21.37 -77.94
N THR A 48 2.35 -20.42 -77.57
CA THR A 48 2.29 -19.70 -76.29
C THR A 48 2.33 -18.18 -76.53
N LYS A 49 1.61 -17.43 -75.68
CA LYS A 49 1.63 -15.96 -75.74
C LYS A 49 1.66 -15.40 -74.33
N THR A 50 2.69 -14.61 -74.00
CA THR A 50 2.79 -13.89 -72.74
C THR A 50 2.32 -12.46 -72.95
N VAL A 51 1.35 -12.00 -72.12
CA VAL A 51 0.93 -10.62 -72.06
C VAL A 51 1.36 -10.08 -70.72
N GLN A 52 2.36 -9.19 -70.74
CA GLN A 52 2.95 -8.65 -69.53
C GLN A 52 1.90 -7.92 -68.66
N GLY A 53 1.90 -8.20 -67.34
CA GLY A 53 0.93 -7.63 -66.41
C GLY A 53 -0.45 -8.29 -66.49
N VAL A 54 -0.66 -9.28 -67.38
CA VAL A 54 -1.93 -9.99 -67.55
C VAL A 54 -1.79 -11.49 -67.27
N GLY A 55 -0.91 -12.17 -68.03
CA GLY A 55 -0.73 -13.60 -67.86
C GLY A 55 -0.18 -14.31 -69.11
N VAL A 56 -0.23 -15.65 -69.09
CA VAL A 56 0.27 -16.51 -70.13
C VAL A 56 -0.86 -17.35 -70.73
N TYR A 57 -0.94 -17.37 -72.05
CA TYR A 57 -1.86 -18.18 -72.83
C TYR A 57 -1.09 -19.35 -73.48
N THR A 58 -1.62 -20.57 -73.39
CA THR A 58 -1.05 -21.76 -73.98
C THR A 58 -2.10 -22.53 -74.79
N ILE A 59 -1.85 -22.79 -76.03
CA ILE A 59 -2.70 -23.64 -76.88
C ILE A 59 -2.39 -25.11 -76.55
N ASN A 60 -3.42 -25.83 -76.15
CA ASN A 60 -3.35 -27.23 -75.87
C ASN A 60 -3.54 -28.11 -77.13
N PRO A 61 -3.08 -29.39 -77.15
CA PRO A 61 -3.24 -30.27 -78.27
C PRO A 61 -4.69 -30.55 -78.71
N ASP A 62 -5.66 -30.39 -77.77
CA ASP A 62 -7.09 -30.53 -78.05
C ASP A 62 -7.76 -29.31 -78.66
N GLY A 63 -6.95 -28.24 -78.86
CA GLY A 63 -7.44 -26.95 -79.38
C GLY A 63 -8.06 -26.02 -78.35
N SER A 64 -8.00 -26.37 -77.08
CA SER A 64 -8.32 -25.42 -76.00
C SER A 64 -7.15 -24.50 -75.73
N ILE A 65 -7.42 -23.34 -75.13
CA ILE A 65 -6.45 -22.35 -74.67
C ILE A 65 -6.52 -22.29 -73.17
N THR A 66 -5.42 -22.61 -72.48
CA THR A 66 -5.29 -22.37 -71.07
C THR A 66 -4.73 -20.97 -70.87
N PHE A 67 -5.44 -20.17 -70.06
CA PHE A 67 -4.95 -18.87 -69.60
C PHE A 67 -4.59 -18.95 -68.14
N THR A 68 -3.34 -18.61 -67.80
CA THR A 68 -2.84 -18.51 -66.42
C THR A 68 -2.59 -17.04 -66.13
N PRO A 69 -3.48 -16.37 -65.36
CA PRO A 69 -3.31 -14.95 -65.04
C PRO A 69 -2.10 -14.72 -64.14
N GLU A 70 -1.49 -13.54 -64.22
CA GLU A 70 -0.59 -13.09 -63.14
C GLU A 70 -1.37 -12.95 -61.84
N LYS A 71 -0.71 -13.26 -60.72
CA LYS A 71 -1.36 -13.36 -59.41
C LYS A 71 -2.14 -12.11 -59.00
N GLN A 72 -1.72 -10.93 -59.45
CA GLN A 72 -2.37 -9.67 -59.09
C GLN A 72 -3.34 -9.15 -60.17
N TYR A 73 -3.43 -9.86 -61.31
CA TYR A 73 -4.31 -9.43 -62.38
C TYR A 73 -5.78 -9.67 -62.06
N VAL A 74 -6.61 -8.68 -62.32
CA VAL A 74 -8.09 -8.70 -62.19
C VAL A 74 -8.68 -7.93 -63.34
N GLY A 75 -9.76 -8.44 -63.95
CA GLY A 75 -10.47 -7.78 -65.02
C GLY A 75 -10.48 -8.60 -66.32
N THR A 76 -10.89 -7.95 -67.43
CA THR A 76 -10.99 -8.56 -68.75
C THR A 76 -9.92 -7.95 -69.67
N PRO A 77 -8.89 -8.68 -70.05
CA PRO A 77 -7.86 -8.15 -70.95
C PRO A 77 -8.39 -8.03 -72.39
N ALA A 78 -7.60 -7.41 -73.23
CA ALA A 78 -7.88 -7.43 -74.68
C ALA A 78 -7.91 -8.88 -75.20
N PRO A 79 -8.80 -9.24 -76.10
CA PRO A 79 -8.87 -10.57 -76.70
C PRO A 79 -7.54 -10.97 -77.30
N VAL A 80 -7.15 -12.24 -77.15
CA VAL A 80 -6.04 -12.83 -77.94
C VAL A 80 -6.61 -13.48 -79.19
N THR A 81 -5.91 -13.32 -80.31
CA THR A 81 -6.33 -13.88 -81.56
C THR A 81 -5.52 -15.18 -81.85
N VAL A 82 -6.21 -16.23 -82.27
CA VAL A 82 -5.68 -17.48 -82.74
C VAL A 82 -6.09 -17.72 -84.17
N LYS A 83 -5.30 -18.51 -84.93
CA LYS A 83 -5.50 -18.76 -86.35
C LYS A 83 -5.31 -20.22 -86.72
N ARG A 84 -6.05 -20.62 -87.73
CA ARG A 84 -5.87 -21.85 -88.52
C ARG A 84 -5.90 -21.58 -89.98
N VAL A 85 -5.44 -22.52 -90.77
CA VAL A 85 -5.56 -22.45 -92.25
C VAL A 85 -6.23 -23.72 -92.75
N ASP A 86 -6.90 -23.57 -93.90
CA ASP A 86 -7.41 -24.72 -94.66
C ASP A 86 -6.27 -25.32 -95.53
N VAL A 87 -6.51 -26.46 -96.14
CA VAL A 87 -5.51 -27.13 -97.06
C VAL A 87 -5.14 -26.26 -98.30
N ASN A 88 -5.93 -25.23 -98.62
CA ASN A 88 -5.61 -24.26 -99.68
C ASN A 88 -4.80 -23.03 -99.12
N GLY A 89 -4.50 -23.01 -97.85
CA GLY A 89 -3.80 -21.88 -97.20
C GLY A 89 -4.63 -20.70 -96.87
N THR A 90 -5.98 -20.82 -96.90
CA THR A 90 -6.87 -19.73 -96.44
C THR A 90 -6.93 -19.60 -94.99
N GLU A 91 -6.48 -18.49 -94.46
CA GLU A 91 -6.48 -18.18 -93.01
C GLU A 91 -7.86 -17.87 -92.47
N VAL A 92 -8.12 -18.38 -91.25
CA VAL A 92 -9.33 -18.01 -90.46
C VAL A 92 -8.85 -17.79 -89.01
N THR A 93 -9.38 -16.77 -88.37
CA THR A 93 -9.03 -16.32 -87.04
C THR A 93 -10.24 -16.40 -86.11
N ALA A 94 -9.98 -16.62 -84.86
CA ALA A 94 -10.91 -16.56 -83.75
C ALA A 94 -10.25 -15.85 -82.56
N THR A 95 -11.07 -15.31 -81.65
CA THR A 95 -10.58 -14.68 -80.45
C THR A 95 -10.96 -15.45 -79.21
N TYR A 96 -10.08 -15.37 -78.17
CA TYR A 96 -10.37 -15.84 -76.85
C TYR A 96 -10.23 -14.69 -75.83
N THR A 97 -11.23 -14.54 -74.96
CA THR A 97 -11.31 -13.45 -73.98
C THR A 97 -11.57 -14.01 -72.61
N PRO A 98 -10.57 -14.14 -71.72
CA PRO A 98 -10.79 -14.51 -70.33
C PRO A 98 -11.21 -13.32 -69.50
N THR A 99 -12.00 -13.55 -68.45
CA THR A 99 -12.32 -12.55 -67.39
C THR A 99 -11.84 -13.12 -66.06
N VAL A 100 -11.10 -12.30 -65.30
CA VAL A 100 -10.54 -12.68 -63.99
C VAL A 100 -11.31 -11.92 -62.89
N THR A 101 -12.00 -12.66 -62.06
CA THR A 101 -12.70 -12.10 -60.88
C THR A 101 -11.79 -12.01 -59.66
N LYS A 102 -11.84 -10.88 -59.00
CA LYS A 102 -11.05 -10.61 -57.80
C LYS A 102 -11.36 -11.59 -56.68
N VAL A 103 -10.36 -12.07 -55.99
CA VAL A 103 -10.46 -12.82 -54.72
C VAL A 103 -10.01 -11.91 -53.59
N THR A 104 -10.85 -11.77 -52.56
CA THR A 104 -10.57 -10.85 -51.45
C THR A 104 -10.72 -11.62 -50.13
N PRO A 105 -9.64 -11.87 -49.39
CA PRO A 105 -9.74 -12.44 -48.06
C PRO A 105 -10.37 -11.45 -47.08
N THR A 106 -10.97 -11.96 -46.04
CA THR A 106 -11.64 -11.16 -44.98
C THR A 106 -11.03 -11.40 -43.62
N SER A 107 -11.36 -10.56 -42.65
CA SER A 107 -10.83 -10.65 -41.28
C SER A 107 -11.89 -10.23 -40.26
N THR A 108 -11.67 -10.63 -39.01
CA THR A 108 -12.41 -10.18 -37.84
C THR A 108 -11.45 -9.61 -36.83
N ASN A 109 -11.75 -8.42 -36.31
CA ASN A 109 -10.98 -7.80 -35.25
C ASN A 109 -11.15 -8.55 -33.94
N ALA A 110 -10.20 -8.37 -33.00
CA ALA A 110 -10.25 -8.92 -31.65
C ALA A 110 -10.17 -7.82 -30.60
N THR A 111 -10.82 -8.09 -29.48
CA THR A 111 -10.72 -7.28 -28.27
C THR A 111 -10.41 -8.20 -27.08
N SER A 112 -9.91 -7.63 -26.01
CA SER A 112 -9.77 -8.33 -24.72
C SER A 112 -9.87 -7.33 -23.58
N GLU A 113 -10.18 -7.85 -22.39
CA GLU A 113 -10.17 -7.10 -21.14
C GLU A 113 -9.31 -7.81 -20.13
N GLY A 114 -8.56 -7.07 -19.33
CA GLY A 114 -7.67 -7.60 -18.32
C GLY A 114 -7.30 -6.57 -17.27
N LEU A 115 -6.66 -7.06 -16.20
CA LEU A 115 -6.27 -6.24 -15.07
C LEU A 115 -4.95 -5.51 -15.32
N GLN A 116 -4.79 -4.38 -14.69
CA GLN A 116 -3.54 -3.62 -14.68
C GLN A 116 -2.36 -4.52 -14.30
N GLY A 117 -1.30 -4.48 -15.11
CA GLY A 117 -0.08 -5.26 -14.91
C GLY A 117 -0.19 -6.75 -15.27
N GLN A 118 -1.36 -7.26 -15.70
CA GLN A 118 -1.57 -8.66 -16.06
C GLN A 118 -1.65 -8.84 -17.57
N PRO A 119 -1.01 -9.90 -18.14
CA PRO A 119 -1.12 -10.20 -19.56
C PRO A 119 -2.53 -10.63 -19.92
N GLN A 120 -2.96 -10.29 -21.16
CA GLN A 120 -4.24 -10.68 -21.71
C GLN A 120 -4.07 -11.08 -23.17
N LYS A 121 -5.04 -11.80 -23.73
CA LYS A 121 -4.96 -12.36 -25.07
C LYS A 121 -6.15 -12.01 -25.92
N GLY A 122 -5.88 -11.76 -27.23
CA GLY A 122 -6.91 -11.63 -28.24
C GLY A 122 -6.50 -12.37 -29.50
N LYS A 123 -7.48 -12.87 -30.27
CA LYS A 123 -7.22 -13.62 -31.50
C LYS A 123 -8.02 -13.07 -32.66
N PRO A 124 -7.44 -12.13 -33.45
CA PRO A 124 -8.01 -11.77 -34.75
C PRO A 124 -8.08 -13.00 -35.64
N THR A 125 -9.09 -13.06 -36.48
CA THR A 125 -9.25 -14.18 -37.43
C THR A 125 -9.17 -13.68 -38.87
N PHE A 126 -8.73 -14.58 -39.75
CA PHE A 126 -8.61 -14.34 -41.18
C PHE A 126 -9.25 -15.49 -41.94
N THR A 127 -9.95 -15.17 -42.99
CA THR A 127 -10.65 -16.15 -43.84
C THR A 127 -10.28 -15.91 -45.29
N GLU A 128 -9.91 -16.96 -46.01
CA GLU A 128 -9.67 -16.92 -47.44
C GLU A 128 -10.91 -16.40 -48.18
N GLY A 129 -10.68 -15.67 -49.28
CA GLY A 129 -11.74 -15.18 -50.13
C GLY A 129 -12.40 -16.27 -50.98
N ASP A 130 -11.65 -17.33 -51.27
CA ASP A 130 -12.09 -18.53 -51.98
C ASP A 130 -11.19 -19.72 -51.63
N PRO A 131 -11.75 -20.94 -51.45
CA PRO A 131 -10.93 -22.12 -51.14
C PRO A 131 -9.80 -22.45 -52.14
N LEU A 132 -9.92 -22.02 -53.39
CA LEU A 132 -8.88 -22.19 -54.41
C LEU A 132 -7.74 -21.16 -54.27
N VAL A 133 -7.93 -20.14 -53.47
CA VAL A 133 -6.94 -19.12 -53.17
C VAL A 133 -6.80 -18.97 -51.65
N PRO A 134 -6.24 -19.97 -50.97
CA PRO A 134 -6.14 -19.97 -49.51
C PRO A 134 -5.17 -18.88 -49.04
N LEU A 135 -5.22 -18.59 -47.72
CA LEU A 135 -4.21 -17.79 -47.05
C LEU A 135 -2.85 -18.48 -47.17
N ASP A 136 -1.77 -17.71 -47.32
CA ASP A 136 -0.43 -18.22 -47.46
C ASP A 136 0.20 -18.58 -46.11
N ASP A 137 0.16 -19.87 -45.72
CA ASP A 137 0.71 -20.34 -44.45
C ASP A 137 2.24 -20.28 -44.37
N ALA A 138 2.92 -20.11 -45.50
CA ALA A 138 4.36 -19.82 -45.52
C ALA A 138 4.68 -18.38 -45.08
N LYS A 139 3.64 -17.53 -45.01
CA LYS A 139 3.72 -16.16 -44.53
C LYS A 139 2.75 -15.95 -43.37
N PRO A 140 3.20 -16.28 -42.12
CA PRO A 140 2.37 -16.17 -40.96
C PRO A 140 1.94 -14.71 -40.67
N MET A 141 0.98 -14.53 -39.77
CA MET A 141 0.52 -13.21 -39.34
C MET A 141 1.68 -12.38 -38.77
N THR A 142 1.75 -11.13 -39.14
CA THR A 142 2.72 -10.16 -38.63
C THR A 142 2.03 -8.84 -38.29
N PHE A 143 2.69 -7.98 -37.52
CA PHE A 143 2.34 -6.57 -37.42
C PHE A 143 2.65 -5.87 -38.78
N GLU A 144 2.25 -4.63 -38.93
CA GLU A 144 2.40 -3.85 -40.17
C GLU A 144 3.86 -3.77 -40.65
N ASP A 145 4.81 -3.70 -39.71
CA ASP A 145 6.26 -3.65 -39.99
C ASP A 145 6.89 -4.99 -40.31
N GLY A 146 6.10 -6.07 -40.35
CA GLY A 146 6.58 -7.42 -40.63
C GLY A 146 7.10 -8.17 -39.39
N SER A 147 7.10 -7.55 -38.22
CA SER A 147 7.54 -8.17 -36.96
C SER A 147 6.47 -9.03 -36.31
N SER A 148 6.88 -9.92 -35.39
CA SER A 148 5.99 -10.70 -34.52
C SER A 148 5.86 -10.11 -33.11
N THR A 149 6.61 -9.05 -32.82
CA THR A 149 6.61 -8.36 -31.52
C THR A 149 6.52 -6.86 -31.73
N LYS A 150 5.63 -6.20 -31.01
CA LYS A 150 5.48 -4.76 -31.07
C LYS A 150 5.44 -4.15 -29.68
N LYS A 151 6.37 -3.24 -29.40
CA LYS A 151 6.40 -2.46 -28.16
C LYS A 151 5.79 -1.08 -28.41
N VAL A 152 4.81 -0.71 -27.57
CA VAL A 152 4.21 0.63 -27.57
C VAL A 152 4.62 1.29 -26.24
N PRO A 153 5.44 2.35 -26.29
CA PRO A 153 5.95 3.01 -25.07
C PRO A 153 4.81 3.48 -24.16
N ASN A 154 4.97 3.28 -22.85
CA ASN A 154 4.01 3.62 -21.81
C ASN A 154 2.65 2.90 -21.90
N VAL A 155 2.55 1.89 -22.77
CA VAL A 155 1.34 1.07 -22.95
C VAL A 155 1.64 -0.40 -22.66
N GLY A 156 2.56 -1.00 -23.41
CA GLY A 156 2.89 -2.40 -23.22
C GLY A 156 3.51 -3.04 -24.47
N THR A 157 3.62 -4.37 -24.41
CA THR A 157 4.22 -5.18 -25.47
C THR A 157 3.21 -6.20 -25.99
N TYR A 158 3.13 -6.32 -27.31
CA TYR A 158 2.29 -7.26 -28.05
C TYR A 158 3.19 -8.33 -28.68
N VAL A 159 2.82 -9.60 -28.53
CA VAL A 159 3.53 -10.74 -29.13
C VAL A 159 2.53 -11.60 -29.85
N ILE A 160 2.80 -11.88 -31.15
CA ILE A 160 2.02 -12.83 -31.95
C ILE A 160 2.54 -14.23 -31.68
N GLU A 161 1.66 -15.06 -31.14
CA GLU A 161 1.95 -16.47 -30.85
C GLU A 161 1.80 -17.33 -32.11
N SER A 162 2.36 -18.55 -32.10
CA SER A 162 2.32 -19.48 -33.24
C SER A 162 0.91 -19.89 -33.66
N ASP A 163 -0.06 -19.86 -32.78
CA ASP A 163 -1.48 -20.19 -33.04
C ASP A 163 -2.31 -19.01 -33.58
N GLY A 164 -1.67 -17.86 -33.78
CA GLY A 164 -2.33 -16.62 -34.21
C GLY A 164 -2.97 -15.80 -33.10
N THR A 165 -2.77 -16.20 -31.84
CA THR A 165 -3.17 -15.40 -30.68
C THR A 165 -2.15 -14.27 -30.47
N ILE A 166 -2.63 -13.10 -30.08
CA ILE A 166 -1.80 -11.97 -29.66
C ILE A 166 -1.83 -11.89 -28.14
N THR A 167 -0.68 -12.04 -27.49
CA THR A 167 -0.52 -11.77 -26.06
C THR A 167 -0.13 -10.31 -25.88
N PHE A 168 -0.91 -9.58 -25.12
CA PHE A 168 -0.62 -8.20 -24.71
C PHE A 168 -0.21 -8.19 -23.23
N THR A 169 0.97 -7.69 -22.95
CA THR A 169 1.49 -7.46 -21.59
C THR A 169 1.55 -5.95 -21.35
N PRO A 170 0.62 -5.37 -20.56
CA PRO A 170 0.63 -3.95 -20.27
C PRO A 170 1.83 -3.56 -19.42
N GLU A 171 2.30 -2.33 -19.54
CA GLU A 171 3.20 -1.76 -18.53
C GLU A 171 2.44 -1.63 -17.20
N LYS A 172 3.16 -1.81 -16.08
CA LYS A 172 2.55 -1.92 -14.74
C LYS A 172 1.65 -0.74 -14.35
N GLN A 173 1.92 0.44 -14.86
CA GLN A 173 1.14 1.64 -14.55
C GLN A 173 0.08 1.97 -15.60
N TYR A 174 0.03 1.21 -16.71
CA TYR A 174 -0.93 1.50 -17.77
C TYR A 174 -2.35 1.06 -17.37
N VAL A 175 -3.30 1.95 -17.62
CA VAL A 175 -4.75 1.73 -17.42
C VAL A 175 -5.48 2.37 -18.60
N GLY A 176 -6.52 1.72 -19.12
CA GLY A 176 -7.34 2.23 -20.20
C GLY A 176 -7.29 1.38 -21.47
N THR A 177 -7.77 1.94 -22.58
CA THR A 177 -7.84 1.28 -23.89
C THR A 177 -6.90 2.02 -24.84
N PRO A 178 -5.79 1.39 -25.27
CA PRO A 178 -4.86 2.04 -26.22
C PRO A 178 -5.43 2.05 -27.63
N ALA A 179 -4.77 2.77 -28.52
CA ALA A 179 -5.05 2.67 -29.94
C ALA A 179 -4.88 1.22 -30.40
N PRO A 180 -5.74 0.73 -31.34
CA PRO A 180 -5.62 -0.63 -31.85
C PRO A 180 -4.25 -0.89 -32.50
N VAL A 181 -3.72 -2.08 -32.35
CA VAL A 181 -2.61 -2.55 -33.17
C VAL A 181 -3.17 -3.30 -34.38
N THR A 182 -2.51 -3.12 -35.53
CA THR A 182 -2.93 -3.76 -36.79
C THR A 182 -2.01 -4.93 -37.09
N VAL A 183 -2.60 -6.05 -37.45
CA VAL A 183 -1.92 -7.26 -37.93
C VAL A 183 -2.39 -7.59 -39.32
N LYS A 184 -1.56 -8.32 -40.07
CA LYS A 184 -1.82 -8.65 -41.46
C LYS A 184 -1.48 -10.09 -41.83
N ARG A 185 -2.19 -10.59 -42.81
CA ARG A 185 -1.89 -11.81 -43.58
C ARG A 185 -2.02 -11.57 -45.07
N VAL A 186 -1.52 -12.46 -45.85
CA VAL A 186 -1.69 -12.46 -47.31
C VAL A 186 -2.23 -13.80 -47.80
N ASP A 187 -2.95 -13.79 -48.91
CA ASP A 187 -3.35 -14.99 -49.60
C ASP A 187 -2.25 -15.48 -50.57
N LYS A 188 -2.49 -16.61 -51.27
CA LYS A 188 -1.56 -17.16 -52.25
C LYS A 188 -1.30 -16.28 -53.45
N ASN A 189 -2.19 -15.33 -53.74
CA ASN A 189 -2.00 -14.29 -54.73
C ASN A 189 -1.16 -13.10 -54.25
N GLY A 190 -0.90 -13.03 -52.91
CA GLY A 190 -0.26 -11.87 -52.30
C GLY A 190 -1.21 -10.74 -51.93
N THR A 191 -2.54 -10.99 -51.97
CA THR A 191 -3.51 -9.99 -51.51
C THR A 191 -3.46 -9.88 -50.01
N GLU A 192 -3.21 -8.65 -49.54
CA GLU A 192 -3.11 -8.35 -48.11
C GLU A 192 -4.50 -8.16 -47.47
N VAL A 193 -4.65 -8.69 -46.25
CA VAL A 193 -5.81 -8.48 -45.42
C VAL A 193 -5.35 -8.12 -44.04
N THR A 194 -5.99 -7.16 -43.38
CA THR A 194 -5.62 -6.65 -42.06
C THR A 194 -6.73 -6.85 -41.05
N ALA A 195 -6.35 -6.99 -39.79
CA ALA A 195 -7.26 -7.01 -38.66
C ALA A 195 -6.67 -6.17 -37.52
N LYS A 196 -7.52 -5.75 -36.60
CA LYS A 196 -7.12 -4.94 -35.42
C LYS A 196 -7.30 -5.75 -34.15
N TYR A 197 -6.40 -5.51 -33.19
CA TYR A 197 -6.53 -5.98 -31.84
C TYR A 197 -6.50 -4.81 -30.85
N THR A 198 -7.51 -4.74 -29.96
CA THR A 198 -7.67 -3.66 -28.98
C THR A 198 -7.87 -4.25 -27.60
N PRO A 199 -6.84 -4.24 -26.72
CA PRO A 199 -6.99 -4.62 -25.33
C PRO A 199 -7.56 -3.47 -24.51
N THR A 200 -8.26 -3.78 -23.42
CA THR A 200 -8.65 -2.82 -22.36
C THR A 200 -8.06 -3.26 -21.04
N VAL A 201 -7.43 -2.32 -20.33
CA VAL A 201 -6.77 -2.57 -19.04
C VAL A 201 -7.55 -1.88 -17.93
N THR A 202 -8.09 -2.67 -16.99
CA THR A 202 -8.84 -2.20 -15.84
C THR A 202 -7.91 -1.93 -14.68
N LYS A 203 -8.08 -0.77 -14.03
CA LYS A 203 -7.29 -0.37 -12.87
C LYS A 203 -7.46 -1.34 -11.71
N VAL A 204 -6.36 -1.66 -11.01
CA VAL A 204 -6.35 -2.36 -9.73
C VAL A 204 -5.96 -1.37 -8.65
N THR A 205 -6.78 -1.29 -7.58
CA THR A 205 -6.56 -0.32 -6.49
C THR A 205 -6.60 -1.07 -5.16
N PRO A 206 -5.47 -1.18 -4.45
CA PRO A 206 -5.45 -1.69 -3.09
C PRO A 206 -6.20 -0.77 -2.13
N THR A 207 -6.67 -1.30 -1.01
CA THR A 207 -7.41 -0.58 0.02
C THR A 207 -6.73 -0.70 1.37
N SER A 208 -7.16 0.11 2.33
CA SER A 208 -6.61 0.12 3.67
C SER A 208 -7.67 0.43 4.73
N THR A 209 -7.36 0.11 5.98
CA THR A 209 -8.14 0.50 7.15
C THR A 209 -7.22 1.19 8.15
N ASP A 210 -7.65 2.35 8.62
CA ASP A 210 -6.94 3.12 9.63
C ASP A 210 -6.96 2.41 10.99
N ALA A 211 -6.00 2.74 11.86
CA ALA A 211 -5.92 2.22 13.21
C ALA A 211 -5.98 3.32 14.25
N THR A 212 -6.55 3.00 15.41
CA THR A 212 -6.53 3.83 16.60
C THR A 212 -6.07 3.01 17.80
N SER A 213 -5.62 3.67 18.84
CA SER A 213 -5.35 3.04 20.13
C SER A 213 -5.58 4.03 21.27
N ASN A 214 -5.80 3.48 22.47
CA ASN A 214 -5.90 4.25 23.70
C ASN A 214 -4.90 3.70 24.71
N GLY A 215 -4.20 4.59 25.37
CA GLY A 215 -3.20 4.22 26.39
C GLY A 215 -3.06 5.31 27.43
N VAL A 216 -2.35 5.00 28.49
CA VAL A 216 -2.13 5.96 29.58
C VAL A 216 -0.81 6.72 29.37
N GLN A 217 -0.75 7.90 29.91
CA GLN A 217 0.41 8.81 29.84
C GLN A 217 1.72 8.08 30.17
N GLY A 218 2.73 8.24 29.33
CA GLY A 218 4.05 7.67 29.50
C GLY A 218 4.18 6.17 29.17
N GLN A 219 3.10 5.50 28.77
CA GLN A 219 3.12 4.08 28.46
C GLN A 219 3.00 3.84 26.94
N PRO A 220 3.76 2.88 26.39
CA PRO A 220 3.65 2.52 24.98
C PRO A 220 2.29 1.87 24.69
N GLN A 221 1.79 2.10 23.46
CA GLN A 221 0.55 1.51 22.96
C GLN A 221 0.73 1.11 21.51
N LYS A 222 -0.13 0.23 20.99
CA LYS A 222 -0.05 -0.31 19.64
C LYS A 222 -1.33 -0.09 18.86
N GLY A 223 -1.17 0.16 17.57
CA GLY A 223 -2.26 0.13 16.59
C GLY A 223 -1.80 -0.61 15.34
N THR A 224 -2.72 -1.29 14.65
CA THR A 224 -2.40 -2.09 13.47
C THR A 224 -3.27 -1.64 12.30
N PRO A 225 -2.80 -0.71 11.47
CA PRO A 225 -3.45 -0.43 10.19
C PRO A 225 -3.39 -1.69 9.32
N THR A 226 -4.41 -1.90 8.51
CA THR A 226 -4.46 -3.04 7.60
C THR A 226 -4.48 -2.59 6.15
N PHE A 227 -3.96 -3.44 5.27
CA PHE A 227 -3.92 -3.21 3.83
C PHE A 227 -4.41 -4.45 3.12
N THR A 228 -5.20 -4.25 2.07
CA THR A 228 -5.79 -5.34 1.28
C THR A 228 -5.49 -5.09 -0.19
N GLU A 229 -5.01 -6.13 -0.88
CA GLU A 229 -4.83 -6.07 -2.33
C GLU A 229 -6.14 -5.75 -3.04
N GLY A 230 -6.05 -5.03 -4.17
CA GLY A 230 -7.20 -4.71 -5.02
C GLY A 230 -7.72 -5.91 -5.81
N ASP A 231 -6.82 -6.87 -6.10
CA ASP A 231 -7.14 -8.13 -6.77
C ASP A 231 -6.08 -9.19 -6.40
N PRO A 232 -6.45 -10.47 -6.21
CA PRO A 232 -5.49 -11.53 -5.87
C PRO A 232 -4.37 -11.72 -6.88
N LEU A 233 -4.57 -11.35 -8.16
CA LEU A 233 -3.54 -11.41 -9.20
C LEU A 233 -2.53 -10.27 -9.11
N VAL A 234 -2.84 -9.24 -8.33
CA VAL A 234 -1.97 -8.08 -8.07
C VAL A 234 -1.85 -7.88 -6.56
N PRO A 235 -1.14 -8.79 -5.86
CA PRO A 235 -1.00 -8.71 -4.42
C PRO A 235 -0.16 -7.51 -3.98
N LEU A 236 -0.22 -7.19 -2.69
CA LEU A 236 0.71 -6.26 -2.08
C LEU A 236 2.16 -6.76 -2.26
N ASP A 237 3.10 -5.86 -2.44
CA ASP A 237 4.50 -6.20 -2.63
C ASP A 237 5.21 -6.42 -1.29
N ASP A 238 5.34 -7.68 -0.86
CA ASP A 238 5.98 -8.05 0.40
C ASP A 238 7.49 -7.81 0.42
N THR A 239 8.11 -7.56 -0.74
CA THR A 239 9.52 -7.12 -0.80
C THR A 239 9.67 -5.65 -0.40
N LYS A 240 8.56 -4.91 -0.31
CA LYS A 240 8.49 -3.51 0.11
C LYS A 240 7.56 -3.42 1.32
N PRO A 241 8.11 -3.59 2.54
CA PRO A 241 7.31 -3.54 3.76
C PRO A 241 6.68 -2.17 3.98
N MET A 242 5.73 -2.10 4.91
CA MET A 242 5.11 -0.84 5.31
C MET A 242 6.15 0.16 5.82
N THR A 243 6.02 1.40 5.42
CA THR A 243 6.87 2.53 5.86
C THR A 243 6.02 3.74 6.20
N PHE A 244 6.57 4.69 6.93
CA PHE A 244 6.04 6.05 6.98
C PHE A 244 6.22 6.74 5.63
N GLU A 245 5.61 7.91 5.45
CA GLU A 245 5.65 8.66 4.17
C GLU A 245 7.06 8.93 3.66
N ASP A 246 8.01 9.16 4.56
CA ASP A 246 9.43 9.42 4.26
C ASP A 246 10.24 8.15 3.93
N GLY A 247 9.61 7.00 3.94
CA GLY A 247 10.25 5.70 3.70
C GLY A 247 10.91 5.08 4.93
N SER A 248 10.85 5.73 6.09
CA SER A 248 11.43 5.21 7.34
C SER A 248 10.49 4.21 8.04
N SER A 249 11.04 3.42 8.97
CA SER A 249 10.30 2.55 9.89
C SER A 249 10.13 3.17 11.28
N THR A 250 10.73 4.34 11.52
CA THR A 250 10.66 5.05 12.80
C THR A 250 10.38 6.52 12.54
N LYS A 251 9.42 7.09 13.29
CA LYS A 251 9.05 8.51 13.19
C LYS A 251 9.00 9.14 14.57
N LYS A 252 9.78 10.18 14.79
CA LYS A 252 9.73 10.99 16.01
C LYS A 252 8.93 12.26 15.75
N VAL A 253 7.93 12.51 16.60
CA VAL A 253 7.15 13.75 16.58
C VAL A 253 7.51 14.52 17.85
N PRO A 254 8.15 15.70 17.75
CA PRO A 254 8.60 16.46 18.91
C PRO A 254 7.46 16.78 19.89
N ASN A 255 7.73 16.60 21.19
CA ASN A 255 6.77 16.82 22.28
C ASN A 255 5.51 15.94 22.26
N VAL A 256 5.48 14.92 21.41
CA VAL A 256 4.40 13.94 21.29
C VAL A 256 4.90 12.54 21.61
N GLY A 257 5.90 12.07 20.87
CA GLY A 257 6.45 10.74 21.08
C GLY A 257 7.10 10.14 19.84
N THR A 258 7.38 8.84 19.92
CA THR A 258 8.05 8.09 18.86
C THR A 258 7.18 6.92 18.40
N TYR A 259 7.08 6.76 17.08
CA TYR A 259 6.36 5.68 16.40
C TYR A 259 7.37 4.73 15.77
N VAL A 260 7.18 3.42 15.94
CA VAL A 260 8.01 2.36 15.35
C VAL A 260 7.11 1.34 14.67
N ILE A 261 7.38 1.08 13.39
CA ILE A 261 6.71 0.02 12.64
C ILE A 261 7.40 -1.30 12.99
N GLU A 262 6.63 -2.24 13.53
CA GLU A 262 7.10 -3.56 13.91
C GLU A 262 7.04 -4.54 12.71
N SER A 263 7.76 -5.66 12.82
CA SER A 263 7.81 -6.68 11.77
C SER A 263 6.46 -7.35 11.50
N ASP A 264 5.53 -7.35 12.46
CA ASP A 264 4.17 -7.88 12.32
C ASP A 264 3.18 -6.90 11.68
N GLY A 265 3.63 -5.71 11.30
CA GLY A 265 2.78 -4.67 10.71
C GLY A 265 2.05 -3.80 11.74
N SER A 266 2.25 -4.02 13.05
CA SER A 266 1.77 -3.10 14.07
C SER A 266 2.68 -1.88 14.19
N ILE A 267 2.13 -0.79 14.71
CA ILE A 267 2.87 0.42 15.04
C ILE A 267 2.87 0.59 16.56
N THR A 268 4.05 0.57 17.17
CA THR A 268 4.24 0.91 18.57
C THR A 268 4.42 2.42 18.68
N PHE A 269 3.54 3.06 19.45
CA PHE A 269 3.67 4.47 19.83
C PHE A 269 4.11 4.58 21.28
N THR A 270 5.23 5.23 21.52
CA THR A 270 5.74 5.56 22.85
C THR A 270 5.61 7.06 23.05
N PRO A 271 4.62 7.52 23.86
CA PRO A 271 4.46 8.94 24.10
C PRO A 271 5.61 9.51 24.93
N ASP A 272 5.91 10.79 24.73
CA ASP A 272 6.74 11.53 25.68
C ASP A 272 6.05 11.56 27.03
N LYS A 273 6.81 11.50 28.13
CA LYS A 273 6.26 11.35 29.50
C LYS A 273 5.23 12.39 29.90
N GLN A 274 5.31 13.58 29.36
CA GLN A 274 4.38 14.67 29.67
C GLN A 274 3.26 14.83 28.64
N TYR A 275 3.27 14.05 27.56
CA TYR A 275 2.25 14.17 26.53
C TYR A 275 0.91 13.56 26.97
N VAL A 276 -0.16 14.30 26.73
CA VAL A 276 -1.56 13.91 26.96
C VAL A 276 -2.40 14.42 25.81
N GLY A 277 -3.35 13.62 25.35
CA GLY A 277 -4.27 13.99 24.28
C GLY A 277 -4.16 13.10 23.06
N THR A 278 -4.72 13.55 21.94
CA THR A 278 -4.73 12.85 20.65
C THR A 278 -3.94 13.68 19.65
N PRO A 279 -2.78 13.22 19.19
CA PRO A 279 -1.97 13.94 18.19
C PRO A 279 -2.59 13.82 16.80
N ASP A 280 -2.07 14.57 15.86
CA ASP A 280 -2.37 14.37 14.44
C ASP A 280 -2.00 12.95 14.03
N PRO A 281 -2.78 12.32 13.12
CA PRO A 281 -2.48 10.98 12.65
C PRO A 281 -1.11 10.90 11.98
N VAL A 282 -0.40 9.81 12.19
CA VAL A 282 0.74 9.46 11.34
C VAL A 282 0.26 8.62 10.16
N VAL A 283 0.86 8.84 8.99
CA VAL A 283 0.49 8.15 7.76
C VAL A 283 1.54 7.09 7.46
N VAL A 284 1.07 5.89 7.14
CA VAL A 284 1.90 4.78 6.66
C VAL A 284 1.43 4.33 5.31
N LYS A 285 2.32 3.69 4.55
CA LYS A 285 2.06 3.30 3.16
C LYS A 285 2.59 1.92 2.83
N ARG A 286 1.92 1.28 1.87
CA ARG A 286 2.37 0.08 1.16
C ARG A 286 2.16 0.26 -0.34
N VAL A 287 2.73 -0.61 -1.14
CA VAL A 287 2.52 -0.66 -2.58
C VAL A 287 2.13 -2.06 -3.00
N ASP A 288 1.38 -2.17 -4.10
CA ASP A 288 1.11 -3.44 -4.75
C ASP A 288 2.22 -3.82 -5.75
N LYS A 289 2.12 -4.99 -6.40
CA LYS A 289 3.09 -5.46 -7.40
C LYS A 289 3.16 -4.60 -8.66
N ASN A 290 2.14 -3.76 -8.91
CA ASN A 290 2.18 -2.75 -9.97
C ASN A 290 2.88 -1.45 -9.53
N GLY A 291 3.16 -1.31 -8.23
CA GLY A 291 3.70 -0.07 -7.66
C GLY A 291 2.61 0.95 -7.30
N THR A 292 1.33 0.55 -7.26
CA THR A 292 0.24 1.43 -6.81
C THR A 292 0.32 1.60 -5.31
N GLU A 293 0.44 2.85 -4.87
CA GLU A 293 0.56 3.20 -3.45
C GLU A 293 -0.82 3.23 -2.78
N VAL A 294 -0.87 2.72 -1.56
CA VAL A 294 -2.02 2.78 -0.66
C VAL A 294 -1.57 3.25 0.72
N THR A 295 -2.32 4.14 1.34
CA THR A 295 -1.97 4.74 2.64
C THR A 295 -3.03 4.43 3.69
N ALA A 296 -2.60 4.36 4.95
CA ALA A 296 -3.46 4.26 6.13
C ALA A 296 -2.96 5.20 7.22
N LYS A 297 -3.82 5.55 8.16
CA LYS A 297 -3.52 6.43 9.29
C LYS A 297 -3.49 5.64 10.59
N TYR A 298 -2.63 6.05 11.50
CA TYR A 298 -2.66 5.61 12.88
C TYR A 298 -2.76 6.80 13.83
N THR A 299 -3.76 6.75 14.73
CA THR A 299 -4.05 7.82 15.69
C THR A 299 -4.12 7.26 17.10
N PRO A 300 -3.07 7.44 17.92
CA PRO A 300 -3.13 7.08 19.35
C PRO A 300 -3.83 8.15 20.16
N THR A 301 -4.45 7.79 21.28
CA THR A 301 -4.93 8.70 22.30
C THR A 301 -4.25 8.39 23.63
N VAL A 302 -3.74 9.42 24.30
CA VAL A 302 -3.02 9.31 25.57
C VAL A 302 -3.87 9.93 26.68
N THR A 303 -4.30 9.12 27.64
CA THR A 303 -5.08 9.54 28.81
C THR A 303 -4.15 9.98 29.92
N LYS A 304 -4.44 11.13 30.53
CA LYS A 304 -3.68 11.68 31.66
C LYS A 304 -3.67 10.71 32.84
N VAL A 305 -2.52 10.57 33.49
CA VAL A 305 -2.37 9.87 34.77
C VAL A 305 -2.12 10.91 35.85
N THR A 306 -2.91 10.87 36.95
CA THR A 306 -2.79 11.80 38.06
C THR A 306 -2.72 11.01 39.36
N PRO A 307 -1.54 10.98 40.03
CA PRO A 307 -1.41 10.38 41.35
C PRO A 307 -2.21 11.15 42.37
N THR A 308 -2.62 10.50 43.47
CA THR A 308 -3.36 11.06 44.58
C THR A 308 -2.65 10.88 45.89
N SER A 309 -3.08 11.57 46.96
CA SER A 309 -2.50 11.49 48.28
C SER A 309 -3.53 11.51 49.38
N THR A 310 -3.13 11.05 50.56
CA THR A 310 -3.89 11.20 51.81
C THR A 310 -3.02 11.93 52.82
N ASN A 311 -3.50 12.96 53.43
CA ASN A 311 -2.84 13.72 54.48
C ASN A 311 -2.65 12.89 55.74
N ALA A 312 -1.67 13.26 56.56
CA ALA A 312 -1.40 12.64 57.86
C ALA A 312 -1.62 13.59 58.98
N THR A 313 -2.06 13.08 60.10
CA THR A 313 -2.15 13.78 61.37
C THR A 313 -1.52 12.95 62.47
N SER A 314 -1.09 13.56 63.54
CA SER A 314 -0.66 12.87 64.74
C SER A 314 -0.99 13.71 65.99
N GLU A 315 -1.07 13.05 67.14
CA GLU A 315 -1.18 13.67 68.46
C GLU A 315 -0.04 13.16 69.33
N GLY A 316 0.53 14.07 70.08
CA GLY A 316 1.62 13.74 71.01
C GLY A 316 1.75 14.73 72.13
N LEU A 317 2.57 14.36 73.15
CA LEU A 317 2.75 15.16 74.33
C LEU A 317 3.79 16.26 74.09
N GLN A 318 3.64 17.35 74.82
CA GLN A 318 4.61 18.45 74.83
C GLN A 318 6.04 17.93 75.03
N GLY A 319 6.93 18.37 74.15
CA GLY A 319 8.35 17.98 74.18
C GLY A 319 8.67 16.57 73.69
N GLN A 320 7.67 15.75 73.35
CA GLN A 320 7.88 14.40 72.82
C GLN A 320 7.77 14.34 71.30
N PRO A 321 8.65 13.63 70.60
CA PRO A 321 8.54 13.43 69.16
C PRO A 321 7.33 12.56 68.82
N GLN A 322 6.73 12.84 67.68
CA GLN A 322 5.59 12.10 67.14
C GLN A 322 5.77 11.89 65.61
N THR A 323 5.05 10.93 65.07
CA THR A 323 5.21 10.56 63.66
C THR A 323 3.84 10.60 62.92
N GLY A 324 3.90 10.99 61.68
CA GLY A 324 2.78 10.87 60.76
C GLY A 324 3.24 10.29 59.42
N THR A 325 2.31 9.59 58.74
CA THR A 325 2.64 8.89 57.49
C THR A 325 1.66 9.32 56.40
N PRO A 326 1.97 10.36 55.63
CA PRO A 326 1.21 10.65 54.42
C PRO A 326 1.28 9.48 53.44
N VAL A 327 0.19 9.20 52.74
CA VAL A 327 0.09 8.13 51.74
C VAL A 327 -0.01 8.71 50.33
N PHE A 328 0.78 8.14 49.42
CA PHE A 328 0.74 8.52 47.99
C PHE A 328 0.30 7.31 47.20
N THR A 329 -0.72 7.51 46.34
CA THR A 329 -1.32 6.45 45.53
C THR A 329 -1.10 6.75 44.06
N PRO A 330 -0.57 5.82 43.25
CA PRO A 330 -0.42 6.02 41.82
C PRO A 330 -1.80 6.24 41.15
N GLY A 331 -1.82 7.09 40.12
CA GLY A 331 -3.04 7.34 39.35
C GLY A 331 -3.40 6.17 38.43
N ASP A 332 -2.40 5.37 38.05
CA ASP A 332 -2.53 4.11 37.32
C ASP A 332 -1.40 3.15 37.75
N LYS A 333 -1.71 1.88 37.80
CA LYS A 333 -0.73 0.84 38.22
C LYS A 333 0.50 0.76 37.29
N ALA A 334 0.33 1.14 36.01
CA ALA A 334 1.40 1.17 35.02
C ALA A 334 2.33 2.39 35.19
N VAL A 335 1.92 3.38 36.01
CA VAL A 335 2.70 4.58 36.31
C VAL A 335 2.80 4.72 37.83
N PRO A 336 3.62 3.90 38.49
CA PRO A 336 3.75 3.93 39.94
C PRO A 336 4.42 5.22 40.44
N ILE A 337 4.29 5.48 41.75
CA ILE A 337 5.08 6.50 42.43
C ILE A 337 6.57 6.18 42.23
N ASP A 338 7.36 7.16 41.91
CA ASP A 338 8.80 6.98 41.68
C ASP A 338 9.55 6.86 43.02
N LEU A 339 9.92 5.63 43.40
CA LEU A 339 10.66 5.36 44.63
C LEU A 339 12.14 5.75 44.56
N ASP A 340 12.67 5.96 43.34
CA ASP A 340 14.03 6.46 43.15
C ASP A 340 14.13 7.99 43.39
N SER A 341 12.98 8.67 43.42
CA SER A 341 12.85 10.08 43.77
C SER A 341 12.23 10.14 45.18
N PRO A 342 13.03 10.36 46.25
CA PRO A 342 12.53 10.32 47.63
C PRO A 342 11.53 11.46 47.90
N MET A 343 10.68 11.27 48.91
CA MET A 343 9.77 12.33 49.40
C MET A 343 10.59 13.49 49.96
N THR A 344 10.20 14.70 49.67
CA THR A 344 10.83 15.93 50.17
C THR A 344 9.75 16.92 50.68
N PHE A 345 10.15 17.88 51.48
CA PHE A 345 9.37 19.11 51.69
C PHE A 345 9.34 19.95 50.42
N GLU A 346 8.56 21.01 50.38
CA GLU A 346 8.41 21.89 49.23
C GLU A 346 9.72 22.47 48.70
N ASP A 347 10.69 22.72 49.61
CA ASP A 347 12.01 23.25 49.29
C ASP A 347 12.97 22.20 48.77
N GLY A 348 12.53 20.97 48.60
CA GLY A 348 13.36 19.83 48.14
C GLY A 348 14.22 19.21 49.22
N GLN A 349 14.08 19.63 50.49
CA GLN A 349 14.91 19.11 51.61
C GLN A 349 14.21 17.98 52.36
N PRO A 350 14.95 17.08 53.03
CA PRO A 350 14.37 16.02 53.88
C PRO A 350 14.06 16.51 55.28
N THR A 351 14.43 17.75 55.65
CA THR A 351 14.18 18.32 56.98
C THR A 351 13.59 19.72 56.82
N LYS A 352 12.71 20.10 57.76
CA LYS A 352 12.11 21.43 57.80
C LYS A 352 12.05 21.93 59.23
N THR A 353 12.65 23.06 59.54
CA THR A 353 12.55 23.71 60.84
C THR A 353 11.51 24.84 60.77
N VAL A 354 10.52 24.81 61.66
CA VAL A 354 9.55 25.85 61.87
C VAL A 354 9.84 26.50 63.23
N GLN A 355 10.36 27.73 63.19
CA GLN A 355 10.80 28.43 64.37
C GLN A 355 9.64 28.62 65.36
N GLY A 356 9.88 28.34 66.63
CA GLY A 356 8.88 28.41 67.70
C GLY A 356 7.88 27.23 67.71
N VAL A 357 8.04 26.26 66.79
CA VAL A 357 7.14 25.09 66.66
C VAL A 357 7.94 23.79 66.80
N GLY A 358 8.93 23.56 65.94
CA GLY A 358 9.74 22.34 65.99
C GLY A 358 10.40 22.00 64.68
N VAL A 359 10.94 20.76 64.60
CA VAL A 359 11.70 20.19 63.47
C VAL A 359 10.95 18.99 62.93
N TYR A 360 10.75 18.99 61.60
CA TYR A 360 10.19 17.89 60.85
C TYR A 360 11.31 17.18 60.07
N THR A 361 11.35 15.84 60.13
CA THR A 361 12.33 15.02 59.41
C THR A 361 11.62 13.88 58.65
N ILE A 362 11.84 13.80 57.36
CA ILE A 362 11.36 12.69 56.54
C ILE A 362 12.28 11.51 56.71
N ASN A 363 11.75 10.39 57.12
CA ASN A 363 12.49 9.14 57.32
C ASN A 363 12.53 8.29 56.03
N PRO A 364 13.50 7.39 55.87
CA PRO A 364 13.61 6.54 54.69
C PRO A 364 12.37 5.66 54.40
N ASP A 365 11.61 5.32 55.47
CA ASP A 365 10.38 4.52 55.34
C ASP A 365 9.14 5.34 54.90
N GLY A 366 9.30 6.64 54.70
CA GLY A 366 8.21 7.55 54.26
C GLY A 366 7.40 8.12 55.43
N THR A 367 7.78 7.83 56.69
CA THR A 367 7.20 8.53 57.88
C THR A 367 7.86 9.89 58.04
N ILE A 368 7.13 10.81 58.68
CA ILE A 368 7.62 12.14 59.07
C ILE A 368 7.68 12.19 60.59
N THR A 369 8.89 12.34 61.16
CA THR A 369 9.04 12.60 62.58
C THR A 369 8.96 14.11 62.84
N PHE A 370 8.07 14.51 63.70
CA PHE A 370 7.98 15.87 64.24
C PHE A 370 8.51 15.91 65.69
N THR A 371 9.50 16.73 65.92
CA THR A 371 10.03 16.99 67.24
C THR A 371 9.67 18.41 67.63
N PRO A 372 8.68 18.60 68.53
CA PRO A 372 8.26 19.92 68.96
C PRO A 372 9.34 20.64 69.76
N GLU A 373 9.39 21.95 69.70
CA GLU A 373 10.13 22.75 70.70
C GLU A 373 9.54 22.50 72.08
N LYS A 374 10.37 22.47 73.13
CA LYS A 374 9.97 22.07 74.47
C LYS A 374 8.77 22.82 75.04
N GLN A 375 8.62 24.06 74.67
CA GLN A 375 7.52 24.89 75.14
C GLN A 375 6.30 24.96 74.18
N TYR A 376 6.40 24.32 73.01
CA TYR A 376 5.30 24.38 72.02
C TYR A 376 4.13 23.52 72.46
N VAL A 377 2.95 24.07 72.35
CA VAL A 377 1.64 23.42 72.59
C VAL A 377 0.64 23.92 71.54
N GLY A 378 -0.19 23.01 71.02
CA GLY A 378 -1.21 23.34 70.01
C GLY A 378 -0.99 22.64 68.67
N THR A 379 -1.72 23.06 67.68
CA THR A 379 -1.70 22.51 66.31
C THR A 379 -1.11 23.57 65.36
N PRO A 380 0.10 23.37 64.81
CA PRO A 380 0.70 24.30 63.89
C PRO A 380 0.04 24.23 62.50
N ALA A 381 0.40 25.17 61.65
CA ALA A 381 0.04 25.07 60.24
C ALA A 381 0.62 23.79 59.62
N PRO A 382 -0.10 23.12 58.69
CA PRO A 382 0.38 21.91 58.03
C PRO A 382 1.71 22.15 57.31
N VAL A 383 2.59 21.16 57.38
CA VAL A 383 3.74 21.09 56.46
C VAL A 383 3.38 20.30 55.22
N VAL A 384 3.88 20.70 54.06
CA VAL A 384 3.58 20.06 52.79
C VAL A 384 4.78 19.24 52.39
N VAL A 385 4.52 18.00 51.99
CA VAL A 385 5.52 17.10 51.36
C VAL A 385 5.08 16.70 50.00
N LYS A 386 6.03 16.31 49.14
CA LYS A 386 5.80 15.97 47.76
C LYS A 386 6.53 14.72 47.30
N ARG A 387 5.93 14.03 46.36
CA ARG A 387 6.52 12.95 45.57
C ARG A 387 6.18 13.13 44.12
N VAL A 388 6.82 12.38 43.24
CA VAL A 388 6.51 12.31 41.80
C VAL A 388 6.20 10.88 41.40
N ASP A 389 5.41 10.71 40.36
CA ASP A 389 5.24 9.42 39.70
C ASP A 389 6.34 9.18 38.66
N LYS A 390 6.35 8.00 38.00
CA LYS A 390 7.35 7.66 36.97
C LYS A 390 7.29 8.55 35.72
N ASN A 391 6.20 9.29 35.51
CA ASN A 391 6.11 10.34 34.46
C ASN A 391 6.69 11.69 34.93
N GLY A 392 7.02 11.82 36.23
CA GLY A 392 7.44 13.09 36.83
C GLY A 392 6.27 13.99 37.24
N THR A 393 5.04 13.46 37.29
CA THR A 393 3.87 14.21 37.78
C THR A 393 3.97 14.34 39.30
N GLU A 394 3.98 15.60 39.78
CA GLU A 394 4.07 15.92 41.19
C GLU A 394 2.72 15.71 41.90
N VAL A 395 2.78 15.16 43.11
CA VAL A 395 1.66 15.01 44.03
C VAL A 395 2.11 15.42 45.43
N THR A 396 1.24 16.20 46.14
CA THR A 396 1.55 16.73 47.44
C THR A 396 0.61 16.16 48.51
N ALA A 397 1.09 16.07 49.75
CA ALA A 397 0.30 15.73 50.93
C ALA A 397 0.68 16.66 52.08
N GLN A 398 -0.21 16.77 53.07
CA GLN A 398 0.00 17.58 54.28
C GLN A 398 0.21 16.66 55.48
N TYR A 399 1.05 17.13 56.40
CA TYR A 399 1.17 16.54 57.72
C TYR A 399 0.93 17.60 58.80
N THR A 400 0.02 17.32 59.74
CA THR A 400 -0.40 18.23 60.81
C THR A 400 -0.32 17.53 62.16
N PRO A 401 0.74 17.80 62.95
CA PRO A 401 0.83 17.29 64.33
C PRO A 401 0.01 18.14 65.30
N THR A 402 -0.48 17.58 66.37
CA THR A 402 -1.04 18.26 67.51
C THR A 402 -0.25 17.95 68.77
N VAL A 403 0.11 18.98 69.50
CA VAL A 403 0.90 18.86 70.74
C VAL A 403 0.03 19.19 71.93
N THR A 404 -0.16 18.18 72.78
CA THR A 404 -0.95 18.32 74.01
C THR A 404 -0.08 18.76 75.18
N LYS A 405 -0.53 19.74 75.92
CA LYS A 405 0.16 20.29 77.09
C LYS A 405 0.34 19.23 78.19
N VAL A 406 1.54 19.14 78.75
CA VAL A 406 1.78 18.35 79.97
C VAL A 406 1.97 19.27 81.13
N THR A 407 1.18 19.07 82.21
CA THR A 407 1.17 19.93 83.37
C THR A 407 1.48 19.09 84.60
N PRO A 408 2.67 19.28 85.21
CA PRO A 408 2.97 18.65 86.49
C PRO A 408 2.07 19.20 87.61
N THR A 409 1.89 18.43 88.62
CA THR A 409 1.05 18.81 89.81
C THR A 409 1.90 18.82 91.07
N SER A 410 1.41 19.42 92.11
CA SER A 410 2.09 19.46 93.42
C SER A 410 1.07 19.37 94.57
N THR A 411 1.59 18.87 95.68
CA THR A 411 0.82 18.83 96.95
C THR A 411 1.54 19.65 97.99
N ASN A 412 0.86 20.48 98.66
CA ASN A 412 1.36 21.35 99.75
C ASN A 412 1.78 20.45 100.93
N ALA A 413 2.75 20.93 101.69
CA ALA A 413 3.16 20.29 102.94
C ALA A 413 2.82 21.24 104.13
N GLU A 414 2.32 20.65 105.19
CA GLU A 414 2.13 21.30 106.46
C GLU A 414 2.93 20.67 107.56
N SER A 415 3.30 21.45 108.51
CA SER A 415 3.98 20.93 109.68
C SER A 415 3.50 21.69 111.01
N THR A 416 3.45 21.00 112.09
CA THR A 416 3.14 21.54 113.44
C THR A 416 4.24 21.23 114.41
N GLY A 417 4.67 22.24 115.13
CA GLY A 417 5.77 22.05 116.09
C GLY A 417 5.67 23.10 117.21
N VAL A 418 6.58 22.92 118.20
CA VAL A 418 6.65 23.81 119.38
C VAL A 418 7.52 25.03 119.11
N GLN A 419 7.28 26.11 119.85
CA GLN A 419 8.00 27.39 119.69
C GLN A 419 9.52 27.17 119.85
N GLY A 420 10.28 27.74 118.94
CA GLY A 420 11.76 27.64 118.95
C GLY A 420 12.38 26.36 118.45
N GLN A 421 11.61 25.37 118.00
CA GLN A 421 12.10 24.13 117.42
C GLN A 421 11.97 24.06 115.94
N PRO A 422 12.94 23.61 115.23
CA PRO A 422 12.84 23.44 113.76
C PRO A 422 11.82 22.40 113.34
N GLN A 423 11.08 22.67 112.32
CA GLN A 423 10.11 21.72 111.76
C GLN A 423 10.43 21.43 110.30
N LYS A 424 9.91 20.31 109.80
CA LYS A 424 10.15 19.82 108.44
C LYS A 424 8.84 19.63 107.71
N GLY A 425 8.75 20.11 106.50
CA GLY A 425 7.69 19.81 105.58
C GLY A 425 8.27 19.29 104.25
N LYS A 426 7.54 18.39 103.67
CA LYS A 426 7.96 17.83 102.33
C LYS A 426 6.82 18.03 101.31
N PRO A 427 6.77 19.13 100.61
CA PRO A 427 5.91 19.21 99.45
C PRO A 427 6.26 18.11 98.41
N THR A 428 5.27 17.57 97.77
CA THR A 428 5.52 16.56 96.67
C THR A 428 5.17 17.18 95.30
N PHE A 429 5.90 16.75 94.34
CA PHE A 429 5.72 17.14 92.90
C PHE A 429 5.55 15.85 92.12
N THR A 430 4.57 15.86 91.22
CA THR A 430 4.31 14.69 90.39
C THR A 430 4.32 15.16 88.94
N GLU A 431 5.08 14.42 88.11
CA GLU A 431 5.03 14.69 86.66
C GLU A 431 3.60 14.62 86.13
N GLY A 432 3.32 15.39 85.09
CA GLY A 432 2.01 15.42 84.43
C GLY A 432 1.79 14.19 83.54
N ASP A 433 2.89 13.61 83.09
CA ASP A 433 2.95 12.36 82.32
C ASP A 433 4.31 11.68 82.50
N PRO A 434 4.36 10.36 82.59
CA PRO A 434 5.63 9.61 82.80
C PRO A 434 6.65 9.84 81.67
N LEU A 435 6.22 10.18 80.47
CA LEU A 435 7.14 10.46 79.33
C LEU A 435 7.75 11.86 79.42
N VAL A 436 7.23 12.72 80.31
CA VAL A 436 7.76 14.06 80.58
C VAL A 436 8.00 14.21 82.07
N PRO A 437 9.05 13.52 82.58
CA PRO A 437 9.32 13.52 84.03
C PRO A 437 9.80 14.90 84.53
N LEU A 438 9.76 15.06 85.85
CA LEU A 438 10.38 16.22 86.47
C LEU A 438 11.85 16.25 86.22
N ASP A 439 12.46 17.36 86.00
CA ASP A 439 13.89 17.53 85.74
C ASP A 439 14.69 17.47 87.02
N ASP A 440 15.21 16.32 87.36
CA ASP A 440 15.97 16.09 88.56
C ASP A 440 17.29 16.86 88.58
N THR A 441 17.72 17.42 87.46
CA THR A 441 18.90 18.30 87.47
C THR A 441 18.62 19.69 88.01
N LYS A 442 17.33 19.99 88.18
CA LYS A 442 16.84 21.24 88.75
C LYS A 442 16.14 20.99 90.04
N PRO A 443 16.85 21.12 91.14
CA PRO A 443 16.31 20.83 92.47
C PRO A 443 15.17 21.79 92.85
N VAL A 444 14.43 21.37 93.90
CA VAL A 444 13.39 22.23 94.47
C VAL A 444 14.00 23.50 95.02
N THR A 445 13.42 24.63 94.62
CA THR A 445 13.84 25.99 95.06
C THR A 445 12.61 26.77 95.55
N PHE A 446 12.85 27.84 96.35
CA PHE A 446 11.86 28.84 96.58
C PHE A 446 11.55 29.64 95.29
N GLU A 447 10.50 30.49 95.31
CA GLU A 447 10.06 31.26 94.12
C GLU A 447 11.17 32.16 93.53
N ASP A 448 12.10 32.62 94.39
CA ASP A 448 13.26 33.45 94.01
C ASP A 448 14.44 32.65 93.47
N GLY A 449 14.28 31.32 93.28
CA GLY A 449 15.33 30.41 92.83
C GLY A 449 16.36 30.04 93.89
N SER A 450 16.20 30.53 95.13
CA SER A 450 17.14 30.20 96.17
C SER A 450 16.81 28.85 96.86
N SER A 451 17.77 28.23 97.58
CA SER A 451 17.60 27.06 98.45
C SER A 451 17.36 27.45 99.91
N THR A 452 17.44 28.73 100.27
CA THR A 452 17.19 29.26 101.58
C THR A 452 16.43 30.58 101.55
N LYS A 453 15.46 30.77 102.43
CA LYS A 453 14.72 31.99 102.58
C LYS A 453 14.81 32.52 104.02
N LYS A 454 15.31 33.74 104.11
CA LYS A 454 15.39 34.42 105.40
C LYS A 454 14.12 35.23 105.76
#